data_ebbec4935804931a8895e7695282ba76
#
_entry.id   ebbec4935804931a8895e7695282ba76
#
_cell.length_a   1.000
_cell.length_b   1.000
_cell.length_c   1.000
_cell.angle_alpha   90.00
_cell.angle_beta   90.00
_cell.angle_gamma   90.00
#
_symmetry.space_group_name_H-M   'P 1'
#
loop_
_entity.id
_entity.type
_entity.pdbx_description
1 polymer ?
#
loop_
_entity_poly.entity_id
_entity_poly.type
_entity_poly.pdbx_seq_one_letter_code
_entity_poly.pdbx_strand_id
1 'polypeptide(L)'
;MADNTRTLQQEPSIRLFRNDFLEALTHVHPIVPLLFWSPVAGWLLWRSVFVHHLPALGLLGIALAGLVVWTLSEYALHRFVFHFPATSRLGRYLVFMFHGVHHDAPRDKTRLVMPPAGAVIVMFLLWQLFRLVVPAPWIEP
;
A
#
# COMPACT_ATOMS: atom_id res chain seq x y z
N MET A 1 31.58 -19.62 -30.51
CA MET A 1 30.59 -18.60 -30.07
C MET A 1 29.64 -19.29 -29.10
N ALA A 2 29.82 -19.10 -27.81
CA ALA A 2 28.96 -19.71 -26.79
C ALA A 2 27.64 -18.93 -26.76
N ASP A 3 26.55 -19.65 -27.01
CA ASP A 3 25.19 -19.14 -26.90
C ASP A 3 24.89 -18.73 -25.44
N ASN A 4 24.88 -17.42 -25.19
CA ASN A 4 24.65 -16.83 -23.88
C ASN A 4 23.16 -16.48 -23.72
N THR A 5 22.27 -17.37 -24.14
CA THR A 5 20.87 -17.38 -23.74
C THR A 5 20.78 -17.88 -22.31
N ARG A 6 21.24 -17.05 -21.33
CA ARG A 6 20.77 -17.18 -19.96
C ARG A 6 19.26 -16.92 -20.01
N THR A 7 18.51 -18.00 -20.13
CA THR A 7 17.10 -18.02 -19.76
C THR A 7 17.02 -17.30 -18.42
N LEU A 8 16.33 -16.17 -18.39
CA LEU A 8 15.99 -15.45 -17.18
C LEU A 8 15.11 -16.40 -16.36
N GLN A 9 15.75 -17.30 -15.61
CA GLN A 9 15.05 -18.16 -14.68
C GLN A 9 14.40 -17.22 -13.68
N GLN A 10 13.07 -17.17 -13.73
CA GLN A 10 12.28 -16.53 -12.70
C GLN A 10 12.63 -17.29 -11.41
N GLU A 11 13.23 -16.58 -10.47
CA GLU A 11 13.50 -17.16 -9.16
C GLU A 11 12.14 -17.60 -8.56
N PRO A 12 12.08 -18.79 -7.93
CA PRO A 12 10.83 -19.28 -7.37
C PRO A 12 10.29 -18.28 -6.36
N SER A 13 9.01 -17.92 -6.49
CA SER A 13 8.35 -17.02 -5.55
C SER A 13 8.40 -17.58 -4.13
N ILE A 14 8.66 -16.71 -3.16
CA ILE A 14 8.69 -17.08 -1.73
C ILE A 14 7.27 -17.42 -1.27
N ARG A 15 7.08 -18.62 -0.74
CA ARG A 15 5.80 -19.04 -0.19
C ARG A 15 5.64 -18.55 1.26
N LEU A 16 4.57 -17.80 1.53
CA LEU A 16 4.26 -17.25 2.86
C LEU A 16 3.34 -18.15 3.68
N PHE A 17 2.36 -18.77 3.04
CA PHE A 17 1.36 -19.60 3.72
C PHE A 17 1.36 -21.04 3.23
N ARG A 18 1.13 -21.99 4.17
CA ARG A 18 0.94 -23.41 3.83
C ARG A 18 -0.40 -23.65 3.12
N ASN A 19 -1.41 -22.83 3.42
CA ASN A 19 -2.73 -22.90 2.80
C ASN A 19 -2.67 -22.22 1.43
N ASP A 20 -3.08 -22.92 0.37
CA ASP A 20 -3.00 -22.43 -1.01
C ASP A 20 -3.93 -21.23 -1.26
N PHE A 21 -5.09 -21.18 -0.60
CA PHE A 21 -6.01 -20.06 -0.72
C PHE A 21 -5.40 -18.78 -0.10
N LEU A 22 -4.84 -18.88 1.11
CA LEU A 22 -4.16 -17.74 1.73
C LEU A 22 -2.93 -17.31 0.94
N GLU A 23 -2.18 -18.27 0.40
CA GLU A 23 -1.03 -17.99 -0.45
C GLU A 23 -1.44 -17.22 -1.70
N ALA A 24 -2.51 -17.66 -2.39
CA ALA A 24 -3.02 -16.98 -3.58
C ALA A 24 -3.42 -15.51 -3.31
N LEU A 25 -3.93 -15.20 -2.12
CA LEU A 25 -4.28 -13.83 -1.72
C LEU A 25 -3.06 -12.92 -1.52
N THR A 26 -1.86 -13.48 -1.40
CA THR A 26 -0.62 -12.70 -1.26
C THR A 26 0.05 -12.38 -2.59
N HIS A 27 -0.37 -13.03 -3.68
CA HIS A 27 0.09 -12.74 -5.03
C HIS A 27 -0.83 -11.72 -5.69
N VAL A 28 -0.36 -10.49 -5.83
CA VAL A 28 -1.18 -9.37 -6.29
C VAL A 28 -0.57 -8.74 -7.54
N HIS A 29 -1.34 -8.74 -8.63
CA HIS A 29 -0.92 -8.02 -9.84
C HIS A 29 -0.86 -6.51 -9.56
N PRO A 30 0.16 -5.76 -10.06
CA PRO A 30 0.33 -4.32 -9.79
C PRO A 30 -0.87 -3.43 -10.15
N ILE A 31 -1.76 -3.88 -11.02
CA ILE A 31 -3.00 -3.16 -11.38
C ILE A 31 -4.08 -3.22 -10.30
N VAL A 32 -4.04 -4.24 -9.42
CA VAL A 32 -5.11 -4.48 -8.43
C VAL A 32 -5.29 -3.31 -7.46
N PRO A 33 -4.25 -2.69 -6.89
CA PRO A 33 -4.42 -1.52 -6.04
C PRO A 33 -5.13 -0.36 -6.76
N LEU A 34 -4.81 -0.13 -8.03
CA LEU A 34 -5.47 0.91 -8.83
C LEU A 34 -6.97 0.62 -8.99
N LEU A 35 -7.32 -0.61 -9.39
CA LEU A 35 -8.73 -1.01 -9.54
C LEU A 35 -9.48 -1.01 -8.20
N PHE A 36 -8.81 -1.35 -7.11
CA PHE A 36 -9.41 -1.39 -5.78
C PHE A 36 -9.69 0.00 -5.22
N TRP A 37 -8.73 0.95 -5.34
CA TRP A 37 -8.85 2.28 -4.75
C TRP A 37 -9.54 3.30 -5.67
N SER A 38 -9.59 3.08 -6.99
CA SER A 38 -10.23 4.02 -7.93
C SER A 38 -11.72 4.29 -7.63
N PRO A 39 -12.55 3.29 -7.27
CA PRO A 39 -13.94 3.55 -6.91
C PRO A 39 -14.07 4.41 -5.64
N VAL A 40 -13.20 4.17 -4.64
CA VAL A 40 -13.17 4.96 -3.40
C VAL A 40 -12.78 6.40 -3.69
N ALA A 41 -11.69 6.59 -4.45
CA ALA A 41 -11.23 7.92 -4.84
C ALA A 41 -12.27 8.66 -5.70
N GLY A 42 -12.91 7.96 -6.64
CA GLY A 42 -13.97 8.51 -7.47
C GLY A 42 -15.19 8.94 -6.66
N TRP A 43 -15.59 8.14 -5.67
CA TRP A 43 -16.70 8.48 -4.77
C TRP A 43 -16.38 9.68 -3.88
N LEU A 44 -15.18 9.75 -3.31
CA LEU A 44 -14.75 10.90 -2.52
C LEU A 44 -14.70 12.18 -3.35
N LEU A 45 -14.16 12.10 -4.58
CA LEU A 45 -14.13 13.23 -5.51
C LEU A 45 -15.54 13.68 -5.89
N TRP A 46 -16.45 12.75 -6.18
CA TRP A 46 -17.85 13.05 -6.46
C TRP A 46 -18.51 13.77 -5.28
N ARG A 47 -18.33 13.29 -4.05
CA ARG A 47 -18.84 13.97 -2.85
C ARG A 47 -18.28 15.38 -2.72
N SER A 48 -16.98 15.55 -2.89
CA SER A 48 -16.32 16.86 -2.78
C SER A 48 -16.89 17.88 -3.76
N VAL A 49 -17.20 17.45 -4.99
CA VAL A 49 -17.77 18.32 -6.03
C VAL A 49 -19.27 18.56 -5.81
N PHE A 50 -20.05 17.50 -5.65
CA PHE A 50 -21.52 17.57 -5.76
C PHE A 50 -22.23 17.74 -4.41
N VAL A 51 -21.62 17.31 -3.31
CA VAL A 51 -22.19 17.43 -1.97
C VAL A 51 -21.62 18.65 -1.24
N HIS A 52 -20.27 18.80 -1.30
CA HIS A 52 -19.59 19.89 -0.59
C HIS A 52 -19.35 21.12 -1.45
N HIS A 53 -19.65 21.07 -2.75
CA HIS A 53 -19.51 22.17 -3.71
C HIS A 53 -18.13 22.83 -3.70
N LEU A 54 -17.08 22.04 -3.51
CA LEU A 54 -15.71 22.55 -3.46
C LEU A 54 -15.30 23.11 -4.83
N PRO A 55 -14.74 24.33 -4.89
CA PRO A 55 -14.26 24.90 -6.13
C PRO A 55 -13.03 24.13 -6.65
N ALA A 56 -12.79 24.13 -7.96
CA ALA A 56 -11.68 23.41 -8.60
C ALA A 56 -10.31 23.73 -7.98
N LEU A 57 -10.06 24.99 -7.62
CA LEU A 57 -8.81 25.39 -6.95
C LEU A 57 -8.68 24.77 -5.55
N GLY A 58 -9.78 24.67 -4.81
CA GLY A 58 -9.82 23.99 -3.51
C GLY A 58 -9.54 22.50 -3.64
N LEU A 59 -10.14 21.84 -4.63
CA LEU A 59 -9.87 20.42 -4.93
C LEU A 59 -8.41 20.18 -5.29
N LEU A 60 -7.82 21.04 -6.12
CA LEU A 60 -6.40 20.96 -6.46
C LEU A 60 -5.53 21.14 -5.22
N GLY A 61 -5.84 22.11 -4.37
CA GLY A 61 -5.12 22.35 -3.11
C GLY A 61 -5.15 21.15 -2.18
N ILE A 62 -6.33 20.55 -1.98
CA ILE A 62 -6.50 19.35 -1.14
C ILE A 62 -5.76 18.14 -1.76
N ALA A 63 -5.82 17.97 -3.09
CA ALA A 63 -5.11 16.89 -3.77
C ALA A 63 -3.59 17.01 -3.60
N LEU A 64 -3.03 18.21 -3.77
CA LEU A 64 -1.60 18.48 -3.56
C LEU A 64 -1.19 18.29 -2.10
N ALA A 65 -1.98 18.78 -1.15
CA ALA A 65 -1.75 18.55 0.28
C ALA A 65 -1.80 17.06 0.61
N GLY A 66 -2.77 16.34 0.09
CA GLY A 66 -2.90 14.89 0.24
C GLY A 66 -1.70 14.14 -0.33
N LEU A 67 -1.17 14.56 -1.48
CA LEU A 67 0.03 13.96 -2.07
C LEU A 67 1.26 14.16 -1.16
N VAL A 68 1.44 15.37 -0.61
CA VAL A 68 2.54 15.64 0.33
C VAL A 68 2.40 14.79 1.61
N VAL A 69 1.20 14.77 2.20
CA VAL A 69 0.92 13.97 3.41
C VAL A 69 1.15 12.50 3.14
N TRP A 70 0.68 11.99 1.98
CA TRP A 70 0.92 10.60 1.58
C TRP A 70 2.43 10.29 1.47
N THR A 71 3.18 11.11 0.75
CA THR A 71 4.63 10.92 0.56
C THR A 71 5.38 10.88 1.90
N LEU A 72 5.03 11.79 2.82
CA LEU A 72 5.63 11.81 4.15
C LEU A 72 5.23 10.59 4.98
N SER A 73 3.95 10.18 4.90
CA SER A 73 3.44 9.00 5.59
C SER A 73 4.10 7.72 5.06
N GLU A 74 4.23 7.59 3.74
CA GLU A 74 4.90 6.46 3.10
C GLU A 74 6.37 6.38 3.53
N TYR A 75 7.09 7.50 3.50
CA TYR A 75 8.46 7.55 4.01
C TYR A 75 8.57 7.13 5.48
N ALA A 76 7.67 7.65 6.33
CA ALA A 76 7.67 7.33 7.76
C ALA A 76 7.34 5.85 8.01
N LEU A 77 6.32 5.32 7.35
CA LEU A 77 5.94 3.91 7.43
C LEU A 77 7.07 3.00 6.95
N HIS A 78 7.63 3.31 5.77
CA HIS A 78 8.73 2.53 5.20
C HIS A 78 9.93 2.50 6.14
N ARG A 79 10.38 3.67 6.61
CA ARG A 79 11.59 3.79 7.45
C ARG A 79 11.40 3.24 8.85
N PHE A 80 10.30 3.56 9.52
CA PHE A 80 10.15 3.34 10.96
C PHE A 80 9.28 2.13 11.30
N VAL A 81 8.39 1.71 10.40
CA VAL A 81 7.49 0.58 10.62
C VAL A 81 7.94 -0.65 9.84
N PHE A 82 8.13 -0.53 8.53
CA PHE A 82 8.46 -1.67 7.67
C PHE A 82 9.91 -2.13 7.80
N HIS A 83 10.83 -1.23 8.11
CA HIS A 83 12.22 -1.54 8.46
C HIS A 83 12.47 -1.54 9.96
N PHE A 84 11.43 -1.69 10.78
CA PHE A 84 11.60 -1.76 12.23
C PHE A 84 12.45 -2.97 12.64
N PRO A 85 13.52 -2.80 13.44
CA PRO A 85 14.40 -3.89 13.87
C PRO A 85 13.72 -4.72 14.98
N ALA A 86 12.72 -5.50 14.62
CA ALA A 86 11.94 -6.29 15.55
C ALA A 86 12.80 -7.37 16.22
N THR A 87 12.80 -7.42 17.55
CA THR A 87 13.53 -8.42 18.35
C THR A 87 12.69 -9.67 18.61
N SER A 88 11.37 -9.54 18.74
CA SER A 88 10.47 -10.67 18.96
C SER A 88 10.26 -11.50 17.70
N ARG A 89 9.97 -12.81 17.88
CA ARG A 89 9.68 -13.73 16.77
C ARG A 89 8.48 -13.28 15.95
N LEU A 90 7.40 -12.85 16.63
CA LEU A 90 6.19 -12.36 15.98
C LEU A 90 6.47 -11.06 15.21
N GLY A 91 7.20 -10.12 15.81
CA GLY A 91 7.55 -8.86 15.15
C GLY A 91 8.34 -9.07 13.87
N ARG A 92 9.37 -9.93 13.89
CA ARG A 92 10.12 -10.27 12.68
C ARG A 92 9.25 -10.91 11.60
N TYR A 93 8.33 -11.80 11.98
CA TYR A 93 7.40 -12.43 11.06
C TYR A 93 6.46 -11.38 10.41
N LEU A 94 5.92 -10.45 11.20
CA LEU A 94 5.05 -9.38 10.69
C LEU A 94 5.81 -8.44 9.75
N VAL A 95 6.98 -7.95 10.15
CA VAL A 95 7.81 -7.09 9.29
C VAL A 95 8.14 -7.80 7.97
N PHE A 96 8.51 -9.09 8.03
CA PHE A 96 8.77 -9.87 6.84
C PHE A 96 7.53 -10.02 5.93
N MET A 97 6.37 -10.36 6.51
CA MET A 97 5.13 -10.50 5.75
C MET A 97 4.66 -9.21 5.06
N PHE A 98 4.76 -8.08 5.77
CA PHE A 98 4.28 -6.81 5.23
C PHE A 98 5.23 -6.18 4.23
N HIS A 99 6.53 -6.41 4.38
CA HIS A 99 7.51 -5.70 3.57
C HIS A 99 8.75 -6.53 3.20
N GLY A 100 9.29 -7.36 4.10
CA GLY A 100 10.52 -8.10 3.88
C GLY A 100 10.47 -9.01 2.64
N VAL A 101 9.32 -9.63 2.36
CA VAL A 101 9.14 -10.50 1.19
C VAL A 101 9.40 -9.76 -0.13
N HIS A 102 9.07 -8.47 -0.20
CA HIS A 102 9.33 -7.64 -1.38
C HIS A 102 10.84 -7.43 -1.59
N HIS A 103 11.62 -7.30 -0.52
CA HIS A 103 13.08 -7.18 -0.60
C HIS A 103 13.75 -8.50 -1.00
N ASP A 104 13.24 -9.62 -0.52
CA ASP A 104 13.80 -10.94 -0.79
C ASP A 104 13.41 -11.51 -2.16
N ALA A 105 12.29 -11.01 -2.73
CA ALA A 105 11.81 -11.39 -4.07
C ALA A 105 11.59 -10.18 -4.99
N PRO A 106 12.61 -9.35 -5.26
CA PRO A 106 12.42 -8.07 -5.99
C PRO A 106 12.05 -8.25 -7.47
N ARG A 107 12.23 -9.45 -8.02
CA ARG A 107 11.88 -9.79 -9.41
C ARG A 107 10.49 -10.42 -9.55
N ASP A 108 9.85 -10.78 -8.44
CA ASP A 108 8.49 -11.33 -8.46
C ASP A 108 7.47 -10.19 -8.57
N LYS A 109 6.95 -10.02 -9.76
CA LYS A 109 5.96 -8.96 -10.08
C LYS A 109 4.69 -9.03 -9.22
N THR A 110 4.37 -10.20 -8.67
CA THR A 110 3.19 -10.41 -7.83
C THR A 110 3.44 -10.08 -6.35
N ARG A 111 4.68 -9.77 -5.99
CA ARG A 111 5.11 -9.40 -4.63
C ARG A 111 5.53 -7.92 -4.51
N LEU A 112 5.39 -7.13 -5.59
CA LEU A 112 5.82 -5.73 -5.63
C LEU A 112 4.88 -4.78 -4.90
N VAL A 113 3.61 -5.15 -4.77
CA VAL A 113 2.58 -4.31 -4.17
C VAL A 113 1.97 -5.00 -2.96
N MET A 114 1.60 -4.19 -1.98
CA MET A 114 0.92 -4.70 -0.79
C MET A 114 -0.46 -5.26 -1.16
N PRO A 115 -0.82 -6.47 -0.69
CA PRO A 115 -2.16 -7.01 -0.88
C PRO A 115 -3.24 -6.07 -0.33
N PRO A 116 -4.43 -5.99 -0.97
CA PRO A 116 -5.53 -5.10 -0.56
C PRO A 116 -5.89 -5.22 0.93
N ALA A 117 -5.88 -6.42 1.48
CA ALA A 117 -6.14 -6.63 2.91
C ALA A 117 -5.14 -5.91 3.81
N GLY A 118 -3.84 -5.98 3.48
CA GLY A 118 -2.80 -5.24 4.20
C GLY A 118 -2.95 -3.73 4.02
N ALA A 119 -3.21 -3.30 2.78
CA ALA A 119 -3.42 -1.88 2.48
C ALA A 119 -4.61 -1.28 3.24
N VAL A 120 -5.73 -1.99 3.35
CA VAL A 120 -6.91 -1.57 4.14
C VAL A 120 -6.55 -1.40 5.61
N ILE A 121 -5.80 -2.32 6.20
CA ILE A 121 -5.37 -2.22 7.60
C ILE A 121 -4.51 -0.96 7.80
N VAL A 122 -3.51 -0.75 6.95
CA VAL A 122 -2.63 0.43 7.03
C VAL A 122 -3.43 1.73 6.85
N MET A 123 -4.31 1.79 5.86
CA MET A 123 -5.16 2.96 5.61
C MET A 123 -6.11 3.23 6.78
N PHE A 124 -6.71 2.19 7.37
CA PHE A 124 -7.55 2.34 8.55
C PHE A 124 -6.77 2.90 9.75
N LEU A 125 -5.56 2.40 10.01
CA LEU A 125 -4.71 2.90 11.09
C LEU A 125 -4.27 4.35 10.85
N LEU A 126 -3.90 4.72 9.63
CA LEU A 126 -3.59 6.10 9.27
C LEU A 126 -4.81 7.02 9.43
N TRP A 127 -5.98 6.58 9.00
CA TRP A 127 -7.22 7.33 9.16
C TRP A 127 -7.53 7.57 10.65
N GLN A 128 -7.39 6.55 11.50
CA GLN A 128 -7.55 6.70 12.94
C GLN A 128 -6.54 7.70 13.53
N LEU A 129 -5.28 7.65 13.07
CA LEU A 129 -4.25 8.59 13.51
C LEU A 129 -4.59 10.03 13.09
N PHE A 130 -5.02 10.24 11.85
CA PHE A 130 -5.41 11.56 11.37
C PHE A 130 -6.63 12.13 12.11
N ARG A 131 -7.58 11.30 12.50
CA ARG A 131 -8.72 11.72 13.33
C ARG A 131 -8.32 12.30 14.70
N LEU A 132 -7.15 11.98 15.21
CA LEU A 132 -6.65 12.53 16.47
C LEU A 132 -6.10 13.95 16.33
N VAL A 133 -5.67 14.34 15.14
CA VAL A 133 -4.98 15.63 14.90
C VAL A 133 -5.72 16.56 13.94
N VAL A 134 -6.60 16.02 13.10
CA VAL A 134 -7.38 16.80 12.13
C VAL A 134 -8.82 16.91 12.59
N PRO A 135 -9.38 18.13 12.67
CA PRO A 135 -10.79 18.34 13.06
C PRO A 135 -11.76 17.62 12.11
N ALA A 136 -12.85 17.07 12.66
CA ALA A 136 -13.84 16.28 11.94
C ALA A 136 -14.31 16.85 10.59
N PRO A 137 -14.59 18.17 10.44
CA PRO A 137 -15.04 18.73 9.16
C PRO A 137 -14.04 18.56 8.00
N TRP A 138 -12.77 18.30 8.29
CA TRP A 138 -11.70 18.16 7.30
C TRP A 138 -11.30 16.72 7.02
N ILE A 139 -11.79 15.79 7.80
CA ILE A 139 -11.41 14.38 7.70
C ILE A 139 -12.51 13.50 7.11
N GLU A 140 -13.74 13.94 7.25
CA GLU A 140 -14.93 13.26 6.73
C GLU A 140 -15.53 14.13 5.63
N PRO A 141 -15.18 13.86 4.37
CA PRO A 141 -15.77 14.56 3.24
C PRO A 141 -17.24 14.19 3.04
#